data_b01ed03286f2b369155e988526a7a245
#
_entry.id   b01ed03286f2b369155e988526a7a245
#
_cell.length_a   1.000
_cell.length_b   1.000
_cell.length_c   1.000
_cell.angle_alpha   90.00
_cell.angle_beta   90.00
_cell.angle_gamma   90.00
#
_symmetry.space_group_name_H-M   'P 1'
#
loop_
_entity.id
_entity.type
_entity.pdbx_description
1 polymer ?
#
loop_
_entity_poly.entity_id
_entity_poly.type
_entity_poly.pdbx_seq_one_letter_code
_entity_poly.pdbx_strand_id
1 'polypeptide(L)' 'MSEKDKKAFVLRINPELLKEIEKWAGDEFRSTNGQIEFLLNEAVKSKRRKRVNKNDTDQ' A
#
# COMPACT_ATOMS: atom_id res chain seq x y z
N MET A 1 -11.91 0.57 10.04
CA MET A 1 -11.15 0.84 10.55
C MET A 1 -10.99 2.07 10.97
N SER A 2 -10.79 2.31 11.96
CA SER A 2 -10.72 3.51 12.30
C SER A 2 -9.40 4.05 12.39
N GLU A 3 -9.23 5.26 12.24
CA GLU A 3 -8.00 5.81 12.31
C GLU A 3 -7.43 5.79 13.63
N LYS A 4 -8.16 5.74 14.65
CA LYS A 4 -7.60 5.69 15.92
C LYS A 4 -6.89 4.44 16.11
N ASP A 5 -7.10 3.43 15.32
CA ASP A 5 -6.42 2.20 15.49
C ASP A 5 -5.16 2.08 14.68
N LYS A 6 -4.74 3.13 14.07
CA LYS A 6 -3.53 3.06 13.30
C LYS A 6 -2.34 2.84 14.18
N LYS A 7 -1.44 2.00 13.78
CA LYS A 7 -0.27 1.70 14.55
C LYS A 7 0.95 2.20 13.86
N ALA A 8 1.95 2.57 14.63
CA ALA A 8 3.18 3.05 14.06
C ALA A 8 3.91 1.88 13.43
N PHE A 9 4.51 2.09 12.31
CA PHE A 9 5.19 1.04 11.62
C PHE A 9 6.37 1.61 10.86
N VAL A 10 7.52 0.99 10.98
CA VAL A 10 8.68 1.46 10.28
C VAL A 10 8.87 0.60 9.06
N LEU A 11 8.85 1.22 7.90
CA LEU A 11 8.98 0.50 6.67
C LEU A 11 10.32 0.80 6.04
N ARG A 12 11.12 -0.22 5.76
CA ARG A 12 12.37 -0.02 5.12
C ARG A 12 12.18 -0.31 3.67
N ILE A 13 12.55 0.59 2.82
CA ILE A 13 12.28 0.47 1.43
C ILE A 13 13.41 0.98 0.59
N ASN A 14 13.57 0.42 -0.56
CA ASN A 14 14.59 0.82 -1.49
C ASN A 14 14.47 2.30 -1.81
N PRO A 15 15.54 3.06 -1.73
CA PRO A 15 15.44 4.51 -1.94
C PRO A 15 14.92 4.89 -3.32
N GLU A 16 15.24 4.12 -4.33
CA GLU A 16 14.74 4.46 -5.64
C GLU A 16 13.26 4.24 -5.74
N LEU A 17 12.77 3.18 -5.11
CA LEU A 17 11.35 2.94 -5.10
C LEU A 17 10.66 4.03 -4.30
N LEU A 18 11.25 4.46 -3.22
CA LEU A 18 10.66 5.50 -2.43
C LEU A 18 10.54 6.78 -3.23
N LYS A 19 11.54 7.10 -4.04
CA LYS A 19 11.46 8.28 -4.84
C LYS A 19 10.33 8.20 -5.82
N GLU A 20 10.10 7.06 -6.40
CA GLU A 20 9.01 6.89 -7.34
C GLU A 20 7.70 7.09 -6.64
N ILE A 21 7.56 6.57 -5.43
CA ILE A 21 6.33 6.73 -4.68
C ILE A 21 6.13 8.19 -4.31
N GLU A 22 7.19 8.89 -3.99
CA GLU A 22 7.08 10.29 -3.65
C GLU A 22 6.57 11.10 -4.84
N LYS A 23 7.06 10.79 -6.02
CA LYS A 23 6.62 11.49 -7.18
C LYS A 23 5.17 11.17 -7.43
N TRP A 24 4.81 9.93 -7.30
CA TRP A 24 3.44 9.50 -7.52
C TRP A 24 2.52 10.20 -6.52
N ALA A 25 2.94 10.28 -5.26
CA ALA A 25 2.13 10.93 -4.25
C ALA A 25 1.90 12.38 -4.63
N GLY A 26 2.92 13.02 -5.13
CA GLY A 26 2.78 14.41 -5.55
C GLY A 26 1.78 14.55 -6.67
N ASP A 27 1.80 13.61 -7.61
CA ASP A 27 0.88 13.65 -8.73
C ASP A 27 -0.55 13.48 -8.27
N GLU A 28 -0.77 12.77 -7.19
CA GLU A 28 -2.11 12.54 -6.72
C GLU A 28 -2.46 13.37 -5.51
N PHE A 29 -1.63 14.36 -5.22
CA PHE A 29 -1.86 15.26 -4.10
C PHE A 29 -2.00 14.50 -2.79
N ARG A 30 -1.17 13.51 -2.57
CA ARG A 30 -1.15 12.80 -1.33
C ARG A 30 0.20 12.95 -0.68
N SER A 31 0.28 12.69 0.60
CA SER A 31 1.57 12.69 1.26
C SER A 31 2.19 11.35 0.92
N THR A 32 3.49 11.23 1.08
CA THR A 32 4.17 9.99 0.81
C THR A 32 3.62 8.88 1.68
N ASN A 33 3.39 9.19 2.94
CA ASN A 33 2.84 8.21 3.85
C ASN A 33 1.47 7.78 3.41
N GLY A 34 0.64 8.72 3.00
CA GLY A 34 -0.69 8.43 2.53
C GLY A 34 -0.68 7.59 1.28
N GLN A 35 0.28 7.87 0.40
CA GLN A 35 0.37 7.11 -0.83
C GLN A 35 0.77 5.67 -0.54
N ILE A 36 1.68 5.46 0.39
CA ILE A 36 2.09 4.12 0.74
C ILE A 36 0.92 3.36 1.34
N GLU A 37 0.19 4.01 2.21
CA GLU A 37 -0.94 3.37 2.84
C GLU A 37 -1.99 3.01 1.79
N PHE A 38 -2.21 3.89 0.85
CA PHE A 38 -3.18 3.65 -0.21
C PHE A 38 -2.76 2.44 -1.04
N LEU A 39 -1.49 2.37 -1.39
CA LEU A 39 -0.99 1.28 -2.19
C LEU A 39 -1.12 -0.05 -1.46
N LEU A 40 -0.83 -0.05 -0.17
CA LEU A 40 -0.95 -1.26 0.61
C LEU A 40 -2.40 -1.70 0.71
N ASN A 41 -3.28 -0.75 0.86
CA ASN A 41 -4.68 -1.03 0.92
C ASN A 41 -5.16 -1.65 -0.37
N GLU A 42 -4.73 -1.11 -1.49
CA GLU A 42 -5.12 -1.63 -2.77
C GLU A 42 -4.59 -3.04 -2.97
N ALA A 43 -3.38 -3.28 -2.51
CA ALA A 43 -2.79 -4.60 -2.64
C ALA A 43 -3.57 -5.62 -1.82
N VAL A 44 -3.99 -5.23 -0.63
CA VAL A 44 -4.74 -6.13 0.22
C VAL A 44 -6.11 -6.42 -0.37
N LYS A 45 -6.75 -5.41 -0.92
CA LYS A 45 -8.02 -5.58 -1.53
C LYS A 45 -7.92 -6.51 -2.72
N SER A 46 -6.88 -6.33 -3.48
CA SER A 46 -6.67 -7.15 -4.64
C SER A 46 -6.49 -8.60 -4.23
N LYS A 47 -5.75 -8.82 -3.15
CA LYS A 47 -5.54 -10.15 -2.69
C LYS A 47 -6.83 -10.78 -2.21
N ARG A 48 -7.67 -10.02 -1.54
CA ARG A 48 -8.92 -10.51 -1.10
C ARG A 48 -9.79 -10.93 -2.24
N ARG A 49 -9.81 -10.16 -3.29
CA ARG A 49 -10.59 -10.49 -4.44
C ARG A 49 -10.08 -11.73 -5.08
N LYS A 50 -8.78 -11.89 -5.13
CA LYS A 50 -8.23 -13.04 -5.71
C LYS A 50 -8.47 -14.27 -4.92
N ARG A 51 -8.70 -14.16 -3.66
CA ARG A 51 -8.93 -15.29 -2.88
C ARG A 51 -10.11 -16.06 -3.34
N VAL A 52 -11.00 -15.47 -3.99
CA VAL A 52 -12.12 -16.11 -4.48
C VAL A 52 -11.73 -17.21 -5.41
N ASN A 53 -10.63 -17.08 -6.06
CA ASN A 53 -10.21 -18.09 -6.95
C ASN A 53 -9.36 -18.97 -6.26
N LYS A 54 -9.72 -19.99 -5.74
CA LYS A 54 -8.91 -20.80 -5.07
C LYS A 54 -7.71 -21.17 -5.66
N ASN A 55 -7.62 -21.21 -6.80
CA ASN A 55 -6.42 -21.65 -7.35
C ASN A 55 -5.36 -20.72 -7.24
N ASP A 56 -5.46 -19.65 -6.88
CA ASP A 56 -4.45 -18.77 -6.84
C ASP A 56 -3.68 -18.90 -5.84
N THR A 57 -3.76 -19.49 -5.11
CA THR A 57 -3.00 -19.57 -4.10
C THR A 57 -1.85 -19.53 -4.16
N ASP A 58 -1.38 -19.48 -4.35
CA ASP A 58 -0.31 -19.40 -4.37
C ASP A 58 0.29 -18.67 -4.22
N GLN A 59 0.44 -18.39 -4.23
CA GLN A 59 0.99 -17.89 -4.10
C GLN A 59 1.18 -17.65 -3.69
#